data_abcdf13610f0eca462001507d713859d
#
_entry.id   abcdf13610f0eca462001507d713859d
#
_cell.length_a   1.000
_cell.length_b   1.000
_cell.length_c   1.000
_cell.angle_alpha   90.00
_cell.angle_beta   90.00
_cell.angle_gamma   90.00
#
_symmetry.space_group_name_H-M   'P 1'
#
loop_
_entity.id
_entity.type
_entity.pdbx_description
1 polymer ?
#
loop_
_entity_poly.entity_id
_entity_poly.type
_entity_poly.pdbx_seq_one_letter_code
_entity_poly.pdbx_strand_id
1 'polypeptide(L)'
;YDSTHGRFNGSVEVKNGHLVVNGKTIRCTAERDPANLAWDSIAAEVVVEATGLFLDDASARKHIQAGAKKVVLSAPSKDSTPMFVMGVNHQSYTGQDIVSNASCTTNCLAPLAKVLHDNFGIVDGLMTTVHATTATQKTVDGPSAKDWRGGRGASQNIIPSSTGAAKAVGKVIPELNGKLTGMAFRVPTADVSVVDLTVNLAKPASYAEICAVMKAASEGELKGIMGYTEDAVVSQDFIGDKRTSIFDATAGIALTDTFV
;
A
#
# COMPACT_ATOMS: atom_id res chain seq x y z
N TYR A 1 5.63 3.38 -22.51
CA TYR A 1 6.68 4.19 -21.86
C TYR A 1 6.20 4.62 -20.48
N ASP A 2 7.07 4.59 -19.49
CA ASP A 2 6.83 5.05 -18.13
C ASP A 2 8.00 5.92 -17.69
N SER A 3 7.73 7.10 -17.11
CA SER A 3 8.77 8.07 -16.75
C SER A 3 9.59 7.63 -15.52
N THR A 4 9.06 6.74 -14.71
CA THR A 4 9.70 6.24 -13.49
C THR A 4 10.35 4.87 -13.73
N HIS A 5 9.60 3.92 -14.33
CA HIS A 5 10.02 2.54 -14.54
C HIS A 5 10.66 2.31 -15.93
N GLY A 6 10.61 3.30 -16.81
CA GLY A 6 11.22 3.24 -18.12
C GLY A 6 10.38 2.54 -19.17
N ARG A 7 11.07 1.89 -20.13
CA ARG A 7 10.42 1.28 -21.29
C ARG A 7 9.87 -0.10 -20.95
N PHE A 8 8.63 -0.37 -21.33
CA PHE A 8 8.03 -1.70 -21.22
C PHE A 8 8.84 -2.73 -22.05
N ASN A 9 9.19 -3.84 -21.42
CA ASN A 9 9.90 -4.94 -22.07
C ASN A 9 8.90 -5.89 -22.73
N GLY A 10 8.43 -5.53 -23.92
CA GLY A 10 7.46 -6.31 -24.68
C GLY A 10 6.89 -5.52 -25.86
N SER A 11 5.97 -6.13 -26.59
CA SER A 11 5.25 -5.49 -27.70
C SER A 11 3.93 -4.88 -27.24
N VAL A 12 3.63 -3.66 -27.70
CA VAL A 12 2.33 -3.01 -27.51
C VAL A 12 1.86 -2.48 -28.84
N GLU A 13 0.68 -2.89 -29.26
CA GLU A 13 0.04 -2.50 -30.51
C GLU A 13 -1.41 -2.09 -30.28
N VAL A 14 -2.01 -1.39 -31.23
CA VAL A 14 -3.45 -1.13 -31.27
C VAL A 14 -4.03 -1.81 -32.49
N LYS A 15 -5.01 -2.69 -32.30
CA LYS A 15 -5.74 -3.37 -33.38
C LYS A 15 -7.25 -3.27 -33.13
N ASN A 16 -7.98 -2.77 -34.10
CA ASN A 16 -9.45 -2.63 -34.04
C ASN A 16 -9.96 -1.91 -32.77
N GLY A 17 -9.23 -0.88 -32.31
CA GLY A 17 -9.59 -0.10 -31.11
C GLY A 17 -9.24 -0.77 -29.77
N HIS A 18 -8.59 -1.93 -29.81
CA HIS A 18 -8.14 -2.65 -28.60
C HIS A 18 -6.61 -2.63 -28.48
N LEU A 19 -6.13 -2.67 -27.26
CA LEU A 19 -4.70 -2.90 -26.98
C LEU A 19 -4.35 -4.36 -27.26
N VAL A 20 -3.18 -4.57 -27.85
CA VAL A 20 -2.56 -5.90 -27.98
C VAL A 20 -1.21 -5.85 -27.29
N VAL A 21 -1.06 -6.57 -26.18
CA VAL A 21 0.16 -6.61 -25.38
C VAL A 21 0.76 -8.01 -25.45
N ASN A 22 1.97 -8.14 -25.97
CA ASN A 22 2.62 -9.45 -26.18
C ASN A 22 1.73 -10.44 -26.91
N GLY A 23 1.02 -9.97 -27.95
CA GLY A 23 0.10 -10.79 -28.75
C GLY A 23 -1.27 -11.06 -28.12
N LYS A 24 -1.52 -10.66 -26.87
CA LYS A 24 -2.82 -10.81 -26.19
C LYS A 24 -3.67 -9.57 -26.38
N THR A 25 -4.89 -9.75 -26.89
CA THR A 25 -5.86 -8.65 -27.03
C THR A 25 -6.49 -8.31 -25.69
N ILE A 26 -6.48 -7.02 -25.34
CA ILE A 26 -7.11 -6.46 -24.16
C ILE A 26 -8.27 -5.57 -24.62
N ARG A 27 -9.49 -5.91 -24.21
CA ARG A 27 -10.66 -5.08 -24.45
C ARG A 27 -10.54 -3.79 -23.66
N CYS A 28 -10.61 -2.64 -24.33
CA CYS A 28 -10.70 -1.33 -23.73
C CYS A 28 -12.12 -0.82 -23.78
N THR A 29 -12.59 -0.22 -22.70
CA THR A 29 -13.94 0.38 -22.59
C THR A 29 -13.84 1.78 -22.06
N ALA A 30 -14.86 2.62 -22.32
CA ALA A 30 -15.01 3.97 -21.81
C ALA A 30 -16.37 4.12 -21.12
N GLU A 31 -16.63 3.23 -20.14
CA GLU A 31 -17.89 3.17 -19.40
C GLU A 31 -17.70 3.76 -17.99
N ARG A 32 -18.61 4.62 -17.56
CA ARG A 32 -18.55 5.27 -16.25
C ARG A 32 -19.23 4.45 -15.15
N ASP A 33 -20.32 3.75 -15.48
CA ASP A 33 -21.00 2.91 -14.52
C ASP A 33 -20.49 1.48 -14.60
N PRO A 34 -19.82 0.96 -13.57
CA PRO A 34 -19.28 -0.40 -13.58
C PRO A 34 -20.32 -1.49 -13.90
N ALA A 35 -21.59 -1.26 -13.60
CA ALA A 35 -22.67 -2.20 -13.90
C ALA A 35 -22.83 -2.50 -15.39
N ASN A 36 -22.37 -1.60 -16.28
CA ASN A 36 -22.48 -1.74 -17.73
C ASN A 36 -21.22 -2.35 -18.40
N LEU A 37 -20.21 -2.77 -17.63
CA LEU A 37 -18.93 -3.22 -18.17
C LEU A 37 -18.99 -4.60 -18.81
N ALA A 38 -20.06 -5.39 -18.58
CA ALA A 38 -20.27 -6.71 -19.14
C ALA A 38 -19.03 -7.63 -19.06
N TRP A 39 -18.56 -7.86 -17.83
CA TRP A 39 -17.38 -8.69 -17.54
C TRP A 39 -17.55 -10.15 -17.98
N ASP A 40 -18.78 -10.66 -17.91
CA ASP A 40 -19.18 -11.98 -18.37
C ASP A 40 -18.89 -12.18 -19.86
N SER A 41 -19.04 -11.16 -20.69
CA SER A 41 -18.81 -11.24 -22.15
C SER A 41 -17.36 -11.54 -22.54
N ILE A 42 -16.41 -11.39 -21.61
CA ILE A 42 -14.99 -11.71 -21.78
C ILE A 42 -14.49 -12.71 -20.75
N ALA A 43 -15.40 -13.34 -19.99
CA ALA A 43 -15.09 -14.29 -18.93
C ALA A 43 -14.10 -13.74 -17.88
N ALA A 44 -14.19 -12.43 -17.55
CA ALA A 44 -13.38 -11.82 -16.53
C ALA A 44 -13.92 -12.24 -15.15
N GLU A 45 -13.18 -13.07 -14.43
CA GLU A 45 -13.60 -13.58 -13.13
C GLU A 45 -13.24 -12.62 -11.99
N VAL A 46 -12.09 -11.95 -12.07
CA VAL A 46 -11.58 -11.05 -11.04
C VAL A 46 -11.39 -9.65 -11.62
N VAL A 47 -11.94 -8.66 -10.95
CA VAL A 47 -11.77 -7.25 -11.29
C VAL A 47 -10.93 -6.57 -10.22
N VAL A 48 -9.88 -5.87 -10.63
CA VAL A 48 -9.13 -4.96 -9.76
C VAL A 48 -9.72 -3.56 -9.92
N GLU A 49 -10.41 -3.09 -8.88
CA GLU A 49 -10.94 -1.72 -8.82
C GLU A 49 -9.81 -0.76 -8.44
N ALA A 50 -9.27 -0.06 -9.42
CA ALA A 50 -8.11 0.81 -9.29
C ALA A 50 -8.42 2.29 -9.60
N THR A 51 -9.70 2.66 -9.72
CA THR A 51 -10.09 4.04 -10.05
C THR A 51 -10.05 4.97 -8.84
N GLY A 52 -10.14 4.43 -7.62
CA GLY A 52 -10.27 5.18 -6.38
C GLY A 52 -11.67 5.77 -6.15
N LEU A 53 -12.67 5.41 -6.98
CA LEU A 53 -14.04 5.92 -6.91
C LEU A 53 -14.99 4.98 -6.18
N PHE A 54 -14.91 3.68 -6.44
CA PHE A 54 -15.83 2.65 -5.97
C PHE A 54 -15.20 1.87 -4.81
N LEU A 55 -15.08 2.51 -3.63
CA LEU A 55 -14.32 2.02 -2.49
C LEU A 55 -15.17 1.52 -1.32
N ASP A 56 -16.42 1.19 -1.56
CA ASP A 56 -17.34 0.55 -0.62
C ASP A 56 -18.03 -0.65 -1.27
N ASP A 57 -18.61 -1.57 -0.46
CA ASP A 57 -19.23 -2.79 -0.97
C ASP A 57 -20.33 -2.47 -1.99
N ALA A 58 -21.20 -1.50 -1.70
CA ALA A 58 -22.33 -1.19 -2.56
C ALA A 58 -21.91 -0.72 -3.96
N SER A 59 -20.90 0.15 -4.03
CA SER A 59 -20.39 0.67 -5.30
C SER A 59 -19.54 -0.35 -6.05
N ALA A 60 -18.71 -1.13 -5.36
CA ALA A 60 -17.87 -2.17 -5.96
C ALA A 60 -18.70 -3.37 -6.45
N ARG A 61 -19.83 -3.66 -5.80
CA ARG A 61 -20.76 -4.72 -6.20
C ARG A 61 -21.36 -4.55 -7.59
N LYS A 62 -21.29 -3.36 -8.15
CA LYS A 62 -21.66 -3.10 -9.56
C LYS A 62 -20.79 -3.91 -10.54
N HIS A 63 -19.54 -4.18 -10.21
CA HIS A 63 -18.70 -5.08 -11.01
C HIS A 63 -19.19 -6.54 -10.95
N ILE A 64 -19.70 -6.97 -9.79
CA ILE A 64 -20.33 -8.30 -9.67
C ILE A 64 -21.61 -8.37 -10.52
N GLN A 65 -22.42 -7.31 -10.48
CA GLN A 65 -23.63 -7.21 -11.32
C GLN A 65 -23.30 -7.24 -12.82
N ALA A 66 -22.14 -6.72 -13.22
CA ALA A 66 -21.62 -6.79 -14.59
C ALA A 66 -20.97 -8.13 -14.97
N GLY A 67 -21.03 -9.14 -14.09
CA GLY A 67 -20.60 -10.52 -14.38
C GLY A 67 -19.23 -10.92 -13.78
N ALA A 68 -18.55 -10.05 -13.02
CA ALA A 68 -17.35 -10.46 -12.28
C ALA A 68 -17.71 -11.39 -11.12
N LYS A 69 -16.81 -12.31 -10.75
CA LYS A 69 -16.98 -13.17 -9.57
C LYS A 69 -16.37 -12.55 -8.31
N LYS A 70 -15.29 -11.79 -8.46
CA LYS A 70 -14.54 -11.18 -7.37
C LYS A 70 -14.12 -9.75 -7.72
N VAL A 71 -14.08 -8.89 -6.69
CA VAL A 71 -13.56 -7.52 -6.82
C VAL A 71 -12.49 -7.29 -5.77
N VAL A 72 -11.33 -6.82 -6.18
CA VAL A 72 -10.23 -6.41 -5.31
C VAL A 72 -10.07 -4.89 -5.39
N LEU A 73 -10.36 -4.19 -4.31
CA LEU A 73 -10.11 -2.74 -4.22
C LEU A 73 -8.60 -2.51 -4.02
N SER A 74 -7.96 -1.75 -4.91
CA SER A 74 -6.54 -1.38 -4.79
C SER A 74 -6.28 -0.23 -3.80
N ALA A 75 -7.24 0.07 -2.94
CA ALA A 75 -7.22 1.13 -1.95
C ALA A 75 -7.99 0.72 -0.68
N PRO A 76 -7.80 1.41 0.45
CA PRO A 76 -8.58 1.13 1.66
C PRO A 76 -10.07 1.31 1.41
N SER A 77 -10.87 0.37 1.90
CA SER A 77 -12.32 0.51 1.85
C SER A 77 -12.81 1.64 2.76
N LYS A 78 -13.91 2.28 2.36
CA LYS A 78 -14.57 3.34 3.13
C LYS A 78 -15.58 2.80 4.16
N ASP A 79 -15.88 1.52 4.07
CA ASP A 79 -16.85 0.82 4.93
C ASP A 79 -16.22 -0.40 5.64
N SER A 80 -17.02 -1.38 5.96
CA SER A 80 -16.62 -2.63 6.60
C SER A 80 -16.13 -3.72 5.65
N THR A 81 -15.94 -3.42 4.36
CA THR A 81 -15.37 -4.37 3.39
C THR A 81 -14.05 -4.95 3.93
N PRO A 82 -13.90 -6.27 3.96
CA PRO A 82 -12.72 -6.91 4.54
C PRO A 82 -11.43 -6.45 3.86
N MET A 83 -10.44 -6.14 4.69
CA MET A 83 -9.14 -5.66 4.24
C MET A 83 -8.07 -6.72 4.53
N PHE A 84 -7.25 -7.01 3.54
CA PHE A 84 -6.18 -8.00 3.65
C PHE A 84 -4.83 -7.42 3.29
N VAL A 85 -3.81 -7.78 4.09
CA VAL A 85 -2.40 -7.52 3.81
C VAL A 85 -1.68 -8.86 3.74
N MET A 86 -0.97 -9.08 2.65
CA MET A 86 -0.20 -10.30 2.46
C MET A 86 0.87 -10.47 3.55
N GLY A 87 0.99 -11.69 4.06
CA GLY A 87 1.90 -11.99 5.18
C GLY A 87 1.35 -11.62 6.57
N VAL A 88 0.25 -10.86 6.64
CA VAL A 88 -0.32 -10.41 7.92
C VAL A 88 -1.60 -11.18 8.24
N ASN A 89 -2.68 -10.94 7.49
CA ASN A 89 -3.98 -11.55 7.76
C ASN A 89 -4.62 -12.23 6.54
N HIS A 90 -3.88 -12.41 5.44
CA HIS A 90 -4.43 -12.99 4.19
C HIS A 90 -4.97 -14.42 4.37
N GLN A 91 -4.47 -15.16 5.36
CA GLN A 91 -4.95 -16.52 5.68
C GLN A 91 -6.38 -16.52 6.27
N SER A 92 -6.89 -15.39 6.72
CA SER A 92 -8.27 -15.26 7.20
C SER A 92 -9.29 -15.06 6.05
N TYR A 93 -8.84 -15.06 4.79
CA TYR A 93 -9.72 -15.01 3.63
C TYR A 93 -10.55 -16.30 3.52
N THR A 94 -11.87 -16.17 3.51
CA THR A 94 -12.82 -17.28 3.47
C THR A 94 -13.76 -17.25 2.26
N GLY A 95 -13.35 -16.53 1.19
CA GLY A 95 -14.10 -16.52 -0.06
C GLY A 95 -14.93 -15.27 -0.32
N GLN A 96 -14.73 -14.19 0.41
CA GLN A 96 -15.45 -12.92 0.21
C GLN A 96 -15.39 -12.45 -1.26
N ASP A 97 -16.51 -11.91 -1.76
CA ASP A 97 -16.61 -11.48 -3.16
C ASP A 97 -15.92 -10.15 -3.41
N ILE A 98 -15.92 -9.28 -2.40
CA ILE A 98 -15.29 -7.96 -2.47
C ILE A 98 -14.33 -7.84 -1.29
N VAL A 99 -13.08 -7.50 -1.60
CA VAL A 99 -12.01 -7.34 -0.61
C VAL A 99 -11.18 -6.09 -0.93
N SER A 100 -10.54 -5.53 0.09
CA SER A 100 -9.59 -4.42 -0.08
C SER A 100 -8.17 -4.92 0.17
N ASN A 101 -7.22 -4.48 -0.66
CA ASN A 101 -5.79 -4.71 -0.47
C ASN A 101 -5.12 -3.59 0.35
N ALA A 102 -5.87 -2.83 1.13
CA ALA A 102 -5.39 -1.73 1.94
C ALA A 102 -4.68 -0.60 1.13
N SER A 103 -3.84 0.19 1.79
CA SER A 103 -3.01 1.22 1.16
C SER A 103 -1.55 0.77 1.02
N CYS A 104 -0.78 1.46 0.18
CA CYS A 104 0.67 1.26 0.08
C CYS A 104 1.36 1.38 1.44
N THR A 105 1.06 2.44 2.20
CA THR A 105 1.62 2.64 3.55
C THR A 105 1.21 1.54 4.52
N THR A 106 -0.04 1.06 4.48
CA THR A 106 -0.48 -0.05 5.34
C THR A 106 0.24 -1.35 4.96
N ASN A 107 0.45 -1.61 3.67
CA ASN A 107 1.20 -2.79 3.20
C ASN A 107 2.68 -2.76 3.60
N CYS A 108 3.27 -1.59 3.75
CA CYS A 108 4.61 -1.44 4.31
C CYS A 108 4.62 -1.60 5.84
N LEU A 109 3.72 -0.89 6.53
CA LEU A 109 3.70 -0.80 7.99
C LEU A 109 3.24 -2.09 8.68
N ALA A 110 2.23 -2.78 8.14
CA ALA A 110 1.62 -3.91 8.82
C ALA A 110 2.56 -5.11 8.99
N PRO A 111 3.37 -5.54 7.99
CA PRO A 111 4.38 -6.57 8.18
C PRO A 111 5.42 -6.19 9.25
N LEU A 112 5.92 -4.94 9.23
CA LEU A 112 6.86 -4.41 10.22
C LEU A 112 6.25 -4.45 11.62
N ALA A 113 5.04 -3.91 11.80
CA ALA A 113 4.35 -3.88 13.07
C ALA A 113 4.01 -5.29 13.60
N LYS A 114 3.68 -6.23 12.69
CA LYS A 114 3.43 -7.63 13.04
C LYS A 114 4.66 -8.27 13.68
N VAL A 115 5.81 -8.17 13.04
CA VAL A 115 7.06 -8.77 13.57
C VAL A 115 7.42 -8.18 14.93
N LEU A 116 7.32 -6.85 15.10
CA LEU A 116 7.57 -6.21 16.40
C LEU A 116 6.56 -6.65 17.46
N HIS A 117 5.27 -6.69 17.11
CA HIS A 117 4.23 -7.03 18.05
C HIS A 117 4.30 -8.49 18.51
N ASP A 118 4.51 -9.41 17.57
CA ASP A 118 4.56 -10.85 17.86
C ASP A 118 5.77 -11.22 18.76
N ASN A 119 6.89 -10.51 18.63
CA ASN A 119 8.10 -10.80 19.40
C ASN A 119 8.17 -10.01 20.71
N PHE A 120 7.86 -8.72 20.68
CA PHE A 120 8.12 -7.82 21.81
C PHE A 120 6.86 -7.15 22.37
N GLY A 121 5.73 -7.22 21.65
CA GLY A 121 4.49 -6.51 21.99
C GLY A 121 4.62 -5.00 21.76
N ILE A 122 3.70 -4.40 21.02
CA ILE A 122 3.59 -2.95 20.87
C ILE A 122 2.57 -2.44 21.89
N VAL A 123 2.99 -1.51 22.74
CA VAL A 123 2.10 -0.80 23.68
C VAL A 123 1.34 0.29 22.95
N ASP A 124 2.08 1.20 22.33
CA ASP A 124 1.60 2.29 21.49
C ASP A 124 2.70 2.74 20.52
N GLY A 125 2.36 3.62 19.57
CA GLY A 125 3.33 4.15 18.64
C GLY A 125 2.80 5.23 17.71
N LEU A 126 3.75 5.96 17.13
CA LEU A 126 3.51 6.97 16.11
C LEU A 126 4.20 6.56 14.81
N MET A 127 3.51 6.76 13.71
CA MET A 127 4.06 6.51 12.38
C MET A 127 4.14 7.82 11.59
N THR A 128 5.29 8.07 11.01
CA THR A 128 5.45 9.09 9.99
C THR A 128 5.77 8.42 8.66
N THR A 129 5.02 8.74 7.60
CA THR A 129 5.42 8.33 6.26
C THR A 129 5.94 9.52 5.46
N VAL A 130 7.18 9.40 4.97
CA VAL A 130 7.74 10.29 3.95
C VAL A 130 7.35 9.71 2.60
N HIS A 131 6.36 10.33 1.97
CA HIS A 131 5.61 9.69 0.89
C HIS A 131 5.91 10.34 -0.47
N ALA A 132 6.17 9.50 -1.46
CA ALA A 132 6.31 9.91 -2.85
C ALA A 132 5.05 10.64 -3.36
N THR A 133 5.20 11.39 -4.45
CA THR A 133 4.10 12.10 -5.10
C THR A 133 3.03 11.16 -5.63
N THR A 134 1.78 11.61 -5.57
CA THR A 134 0.64 10.85 -6.10
C THR A 134 -0.22 11.73 -7.02
N ALA A 135 -1.02 11.09 -7.87
CA ALA A 135 -1.86 11.77 -8.86
C ALA A 135 -2.88 12.76 -8.27
N THR A 136 -3.14 12.70 -6.96
CA THR A 136 -4.05 13.65 -6.27
C THR A 136 -3.40 14.99 -5.95
N GLN A 137 -2.07 15.10 -6.04
CA GLN A 137 -1.34 16.33 -5.78
C GLN A 137 -1.36 17.26 -7.00
N LYS A 138 -1.14 18.54 -6.76
CA LYS A 138 -1.09 19.56 -7.82
C LYS A 138 0.31 19.69 -8.41
N THR A 139 0.38 19.89 -9.71
CA THR A 139 1.66 20.20 -10.39
C THR A 139 2.12 21.61 -10.04
N VAL A 140 1.20 22.57 -9.97
CA VAL A 140 1.42 23.96 -9.57
C VAL A 140 0.38 24.36 -8.51
N ASP A 141 0.62 25.44 -7.79
CA ASP A 141 -0.31 25.95 -6.79
C ASP A 141 -1.71 26.18 -7.39
N GLY A 142 -2.72 25.68 -6.73
CA GLY A 142 -4.10 25.81 -7.18
C GLY A 142 -5.10 25.54 -6.05
N PRO A 143 -6.35 25.93 -6.20
CA PRO A 143 -7.38 25.77 -5.18
C PRO A 143 -7.61 24.28 -4.88
N SER A 144 -7.81 23.98 -3.60
CA SER A 144 -8.21 22.66 -3.11
C SER A 144 -9.31 22.83 -2.06
N ALA A 145 -10.47 22.21 -2.30
CA ALA A 145 -11.62 22.36 -1.42
C ALA A 145 -11.53 21.51 -0.14
N LYS A 146 -10.78 20.40 -0.17
CA LYS A 146 -10.70 19.44 0.94
C LYS A 146 -9.49 19.67 1.85
N ASP A 147 -8.36 20.02 1.25
CA ASP A 147 -7.09 20.19 1.94
C ASP A 147 -6.28 21.28 1.24
N TRP A 148 -6.13 22.42 1.88
CA TRP A 148 -5.41 23.55 1.30
C TRP A 148 -3.93 23.23 1.06
N ARG A 149 -3.30 22.41 1.92
CA ARG A 149 -1.93 21.98 1.72
C ARG A 149 -1.79 21.10 0.47
N GLY A 150 -2.79 20.26 0.18
CA GLY A 150 -2.85 19.47 -1.05
C GLY A 150 -3.05 20.29 -2.32
N GLY A 151 -3.36 21.61 -2.21
CA GLY A 151 -3.42 22.56 -3.32
C GLY A 151 -2.05 23.13 -3.73
N ARG A 152 -0.98 22.84 -2.98
CA ARG A 152 0.36 23.37 -3.25
C ARG A 152 1.13 22.47 -4.22
N GLY A 153 2.03 23.09 -4.99
CA GLY A 153 2.84 22.38 -5.99
C GLY A 153 3.70 21.27 -5.38
N ALA A 154 3.54 20.06 -5.89
CA ALA A 154 4.13 18.84 -5.34
C ALA A 154 5.65 18.80 -5.50
N SER A 155 6.20 19.44 -6.54
CA SER A 155 7.62 19.39 -6.88
C SER A 155 8.50 20.36 -6.10
N GLN A 156 7.91 21.27 -5.29
CA GLN A 156 8.65 22.31 -4.57
C GLN A 156 8.48 22.26 -3.05
N ASN A 157 7.64 21.37 -2.53
CA ASN A 157 7.23 21.44 -1.14
C ASN A 157 7.38 20.10 -0.41
N ILE A 158 7.63 20.18 0.90
CA ILE A 158 7.32 19.12 1.85
C ILE A 158 5.92 19.41 2.38
N ILE A 159 4.93 18.56 2.04
CA ILE A 159 3.52 18.81 2.31
C ILE A 159 3.02 17.90 3.43
N PRO A 160 2.74 18.42 4.64
CA PRO A 160 2.10 17.64 5.70
C PRO A 160 0.68 17.22 5.27
N SER A 161 0.34 15.97 5.50
CA SER A 161 -0.96 15.40 5.13
C SER A 161 -1.42 14.39 6.19
N SER A 162 -2.72 14.27 6.38
CA SER A 162 -3.29 13.21 7.21
C SER A 162 -3.20 11.87 6.49
N THR A 163 -3.09 10.79 7.28
CA THR A 163 -3.15 9.42 6.77
C THR A 163 -3.94 8.52 7.70
N GLY A 164 -4.74 7.64 7.12
CA GLY A 164 -5.43 6.58 7.86
C GLY A 164 -4.64 5.27 7.96
N ALA A 165 -3.44 5.22 7.41
CA ALA A 165 -2.69 3.97 7.26
C ALA A 165 -2.34 3.31 8.60
N ALA A 166 -1.90 4.08 9.61
CA ALA A 166 -1.60 3.55 10.93
C ALA A 166 -2.85 3.00 11.63
N LYS A 167 -4.00 3.69 11.50
CA LYS A 167 -5.29 3.19 12.03
C LYS A 167 -5.76 1.94 11.29
N ALA A 168 -5.46 1.81 9.99
CA ALA A 168 -5.81 0.65 9.19
C ALA A 168 -5.04 -0.60 9.61
N VAL A 169 -3.86 -0.47 10.24
CA VAL A 169 -3.14 -1.61 10.84
C VAL A 169 -4.01 -2.31 11.89
N GLY A 170 -4.75 -1.58 12.70
CA GLY A 170 -5.70 -2.16 13.67
C GLY A 170 -6.87 -2.92 13.05
N LYS A 171 -7.15 -2.76 11.73
CA LYS A 171 -8.14 -3.57 11.02
C LYS A 171 -7.56 -4.93 10.58
N VAL A 172 -6.26 -5.02 10.35
CA VAL A 172 -5.59 -6.24 9.88
C VAL A 172 -4.81 -6.96 10.99
N ILE A 173 -4.49 -6.24 12.07
CA ILE A 173 -3.92 -6.76 13.33
C ILE A 173 -4.80 -6.21 14.47
N PRO A 174 -5.88 -6.90 14.87
CA PRO A 174 -6.85 -6.38 15.84
C PRO A 174 -6.25 -5.98 17.19
N GLU A 175 -5.18 -6.64 17.61
CA GLU A 175 -4.45 -6.36 18.86
C GLU A 175 -3.80 -4.98 18.88
N LEU A 176 -3.57 -4.39 17.69
CA LEU A 176 -3.02 -3.04 17.52
C LEU A 176 -4.11 -1.96 17.32
N ASN A 177 -5.39 -2.33 17.42
CA ASN A 177 -6.47 -1.35 17.28
C ASN A 177 -6.38 -0.27 18.37
N GLY A 178 -6.33 0.99 17.94
CA GLY A 178 -6.20 2.16 18.82
C GLY A 178 -4.81 2.43 19.37
N LYS A 179 -3.81 1.57 19.09
CA LYS A 179 -2.43 1.74 19.57
C LYS A 179 -1.53 2.54 18.62
N LEU A 180 -1.88 2.60 17.35
CA LEU A 180 -1.08 3.28 16.34
C LEU A 180 -1.84 4.45 15.71
N THR A 181 -1.17 5.59 15.57
CA THR A 181 -1.62 6.73 14.76
C THR A 181 -0.44 7.34 14.02
N GLY A 182 -0.68 8.31 13.15
CA GLY A 182 0.42 8.90 12.39
C GLY A 182 0.01 9.97 11.40
N MET A 183 1.02 10.46 10.68
CA MET A 183 0.87 11.48 9.64
C MET A 183 1.76 11.17 8.43
N ALA A 184 1.59 11.93 7.36
CA ALA A 184 2.40 11.85 6.16
C ALA A 184 3.07 13.19 5.86
N PHE A 185 4.28 13.12 5.32
CA PHE A 185 4.90 14.21 4.58
C PHE A 185 5.02 13.81 3.11
N ARG A 186 4.38 14.55 2.21
CA ARG A 186 4.56 14.37 0.77
C ARG A 186 5.82 15.11 0.33
N VAL A 187 6.69 14.41 -0.41
CA VAL A 187 7.98 14.93 -0.89
C VAL A 187 8.11 14.76 -2.40
N PRO A 188 8.98 15.57 -3.07
CA PRO A 188 9.15 15.55 -4.52
C PRO A 188 9.94 14.32 -5.03
N THR A 189 9.52 13.12 -4.70
CA THR A 189 10.06 11.86 -5.24
C THR A 189 8.98 11.15 -6.05
N ALA A 190 9.38 10.49 -7.13
CA ALA A 190 8.44 9.88 -8.07
C ALA A 190 7.86 8.57 -7.55
N ASP A 191 8.64 7.78 -6.82
CA ASP A 191 8.29 6.44 -6.33
C ASP A 191 9.06 6.13 -5.05
N VAL A 192 8.67 5.07 -4.37
CA VAL A 192 9.18 4.57 -3.09
C VAL A 192 9.02 5.56 -1.94
N SER A 193 8.19 5.19 -1.00
CA SER A 193 7.93 5.95 0.24
C SER A 193 8.65 5.30 1.42
N VAL A 194 8.91 6.08 2.47
CA VAL A 194 9.48 5.60 3.73
C VAL A 194 8.40 5.60 4.82
N VAL A 195 8.40 4.57 5.65
CA VAL A 195 7.66 4.51 6.92
C VAL A 195 8.66 4.59 8.05
N ASP A 196 8.53 5.59 8.88
CA ASP A 196 9.19 5.72 10.18
C ASP A 196 8.17 5.35 11.26
N LEU A 197 8.43 4.24 11.96
CA LEU A 197 7.58 3.75 13.04
C LEU A 197 8.32 3.86 14.37
N THR A 198 7.87 4.76 15.23
CA THR A 198 8.37 4.91 16.61
C THR A 198 7.37 4.23 17.56
N VAL A 199 7.85 3.31 18.39
CA VAL A 199 6.99 2.51 19.29
C VAL A 199 7.57 2.37 20.69
N ASN A 200 6.65 2.21 21.65
CA ASN A 200 6.94 1.65 22.97
C ASN A 200 6.67 0.14 22.94
N LEU A 201 7.67 -0.65 23.31
CA LEU A 201 7.60 -2.11 23.40
C LEU A 201 7.15 -2.54 24.80
N ALA A 202 6.39 -3.62 24.88
CA ALA A 202 5.98 -4.22 26.16
C ALA A 202 7.12 -5.04 26.80
N LYS A 203 7.99 -5.63 25.96
CA LYS A 203 9.19 -6.38 26.39
C LYS A 203 10.42 -5.65 25.93
N PRO A 204 11.43 -5.44 26.80
CA PRO A 204 12.69 -4.85 26.41
C PRO A 204 13.37 -5.67 25.29
N ALA A 205 14.00 -4.97 24.35
CA ALA A 205 14.79 -5.57 23.29
C ALA A 205 15.90 -4.63 22.86
N SER A 206 17.08 -5.16 22.66
CA SER A 206 18.16 -4.42 22.00
C SER A 206 17.83 -4.23 20.50
N TYR A 207 18.40 -3.21 19.88
CA TYR A 207 18.23 -2.99 18.45
C TYR A 207 18.76 -4.17 17.63
N ALA A 208 19.83 -4.83 18.10
CA ALA A 208 20.37 -6.02 17.45
C ALA A 208 19.37 -7.20 17.45
N GLU A 209 18.61 -7.40 18.53
CA GLU A 209 17.55 -8.41 18.59
C GLU A 209 16.40 -8.06 17.63
N ILE A 210 16.02 -6.78 17.53
CA ILE A 210 15.03 -6.31 16.55
C ILE A 210 15.50 -6.62 15.12
N CYS A 211 16.73 -6.27 14.76
CA CYS A 211 17.30 -6.60 13.46
C CYS A 211 17.29 -8.11 13.19
N ALA A 212 17.63 -8.92 14.19
CA ALA A 212 17.67 -10.38 14.06
C ALA A 212 16.29 -10.97 13.74
N VAL A 213 15.23 -10.54 14.45
CA VAL A 213 13.85 -11.02 14.16
C VAL A 213 13.33 -10.51 12.83
N MET A 214 13.64 -9.27 12.44
CA MET A 214 13.28 -8.73 11.12
C MET A 214 13.95 -9.52 9.99
N LYS A 215 15.23 -9.82 10.12
CA LYS A 215 15.98 -10.63 9.15
C LYS A 215 15.38 -12.03 9.06
N ALA A 216 15.16 -12.69 10.19
CA ALA A 216 14.54 -14.01 10.22
C ALA A 216 13.16 -14.04 9.57
N ALA A 217 12.31 -13.04 9.83
CA ALA A 217 11.00 -12.93 9.21
C ALA A 217 11.09 -12.73 7.68
N SER A 218 12.01 -11.88 7.21
CA SER A 218 12.21 -11.61 5.77
C SER A 218 12.72 -12.82 4.99
N GLU A 219 13.47 -13.69 5.62
CA GLU A 219 13.99 -14.94 5.04
C GLU A 219 13.01 -16.11 5.21
N GLY A 220 12.10 -16.02 6.17
CA GLY A 220 11.12 -17.02 6.59
C GLY A 220 9.69 -16.71 6.15
N GLU A 221 8.82 -16.43 7.12
CA GLU A 221 7.35 -16.29 6.91
C GLU A 221 6.94 -15.11 6.01
N LEU A 222 7.74 -14.06 5.96
CA LEU A 222 7.52 -12.88 5.12
C LEU A 222 8.40 -12.87 3.86
N LYS A 223 8.99 -14.01 3.49
CA LYS A 223 9.82 -14.10 2.28
C LYS A 223 9.03 -13.69 1.04
N GLY A 224 9.61 -12.78 0.26
CA GLY A 224 8.98 -12.21 -0.93
C GLY A 224 7.95 -11.10 -0.64
N ILE A 225 7.64 -10.84 0.63
CA ILE A 225 6.73 -9.77 1.09
C ILE A 225 7.54 -8.66 1.78
N MET A 226 8.36 -9.01 2.76
CA MET A 226 9.27 -8.08 3.42
C MET A 226 10.72 -8.40 3.04
N GLY A 227 11.49 -7.37 2.72
CA GLY A 227 12.93 -7.45 2.54
C GLY A 227 13.69 -6.96 3.78
N TYR A 228 15.00 -7.20 3.77
CA TYR A 228 15.94 -6.73 4.78
C TYR A 228 17.21 -6.26 4.09
N THR A 229 17.75 -5.12 4.50
CA THR A 229 19.02 -4.60 3.98
C THR A 229 19.91 -4.06 5.10
N GLU A 230 21.21 -4.19 4.92
CA GLU A 230 22.27 -3.57 5.73
C GLU A 230 23.11 -2.61 4.88
N ASP A 231 22.75 -2.47 3.60
CA ASP A 231 23.44 -1.58 2.67
C ASP A 231 23.04 -0.11 2.89
N ALA A 232 23.95 0.80 2.59
CA ALA A 232 23.69 2.24 2.64
C ALA A 232 22.92 2.68 1.37
N VAL A 233 21.62 2.42 1.34
CA VAL A 233 20.73 2.64 0.21
C VAL A 233 19.80 3.84 0.40
N VAL A 234 19.19 4.27 -0.70
CA VAL A 234 18.17 5.32 -0.72
C VAL A 234 16.93 4.84 -1.47
N SER A 235 15.83 5.59 -1.43
CA SER A 235 14.56 5.18 -2.01
C SER A 235 14.62 4.77 -3.48
N GLN A 236 15.48 5.41 -4.29
CA GLN A 236 15.63 5.11 -5.71
C GLN A 236 16.17 3.70 -5.99
N ASP A 237 16.92 3.11 -5.06
CA ASP A 237 17.48 1.77 -5.20
C ASP A 237 16.41 0.67 -5.14
N PHE A 238 15.22 1.01 -4.66
CA PHE A 238 14.08 0.08 -4.54
C PHE A 238 13.04 0.22 -5.64
N ILE A 239 13.23 1.10 -6.63
CA ILE A 239 12.28 1.22 -7.74
C ILE A 239 12.19 -0.11 -8.50
N GLY A 240 10.96 -0.62 -8.63
CA GLY A 240 10.69 -1.91 -9.28
C GLY A 240 10.84 -3.12 -8.36
N ASP A 241 11.20 -2.96 -7.08
CA ASP A 241 11.15 -4.05 -6.10
C ASP A 241 9.69 -4.46 -5.86
N LYS A 242 9.43 -5.76 -5.93
CA LYS A 242 8.08 -6.32 -5.81
C LYS A 242 7.62 -6.54 -4.37
N ARG A 243 8.53 -6.43 -3.42
CA ARG A 243 8.21 -6.56 -2.00
C ARG A 243 7.47 -5.32 -1.52
N THR A 244 6.53 -5.51 -0.61
CA THR A 244 5.67 -4.42 -0.12
C THR A 244 6.31 -3.61 1.00
N SER A 245 7.38 -4.15 1.62
CA SER A 245 8.13 -3.52 2.71
C SER A 245 9.59 -3.97 2.63
N ILE A 246 10.53 -3.09 2.91
CA ILE A 246 11.95 -3.42 3.06
C ILE A 246 12.43 -2.79 4.37
N PHE A 247 12.88 -3.61 5.31
CA PHE A 247 13.46 -3.14 6.56
C PHE A 247 14.90 -2.71 6.33
N ASP A 248 15.19 -1.43 6.59
CA ASP A 248 16.54 -0.88 6.56
C ASP A 248 17.13 -0.95 7.97
N ALA A 249 18.00 -1.92 8.19
CA ALA A 249 18.63 -2.14 9.49
C ALA A 249 19.61 -1.03 9.89
N THR A 250 20.10 -0.24 8.93
CA THR A 250 21.05 0.84 9.21
C THR A 250 20.36 2.13 9.61
N ALA A 251 19.06 2.28 9.31
CA ALA A 251 18.29 3.49 9.57
C ALA A 251 17.52 3.47 10.92
N GLY A 252 17.48 2.34 11.63
CA GLY A 252 16.77 2.24 12.90
C GLY A 252 17.56 2.81 14.08
N ILE A 253 16.83 3.25 15.09
CA ILE A 253 17.36 3.87 16.31
C ILE A 253 16.61 3.30 17.51
N ALA A 254 17.35 2.93 18.57
CA ALA A 254 16.79 2.63 19.89
C ALA A 254 17.26 3.67 20.88
N LEU A 255 16.35 4.38 21.52
CA LEU A 255 16.68 5.33 22.60
C LEU A 255 16.82 4.61 23.93
N THR A 256 15.96 3.63 24.18
CA THR A 256 16.01 2.70 25.32
C THR A 256 15.64 1.30 24.83
N ASP A 257 15.74 0.31 25.70
CA ASP A 257 15.34 -1.07 25.35
C ASP A 257 13.84 -1.24 25.07
N THR A 258 13.03 -0.21 25.38
CA THR A 258 11.59 -0.25 25.16
C THR A 258 11.08 0.87 24.26
N PHE A 259 11.90 1.86 23.91
CA PHE A 259 11.52 2.97 23.02
C PHE A 259 12.42 2.97 21.79
N VAL A 260 11.87 2.52 20.68
CA VAL A 260 12.57 2.28 19.43
C VAL A 260 11.85 2.91 18.25
#